data_ae3567126f761df3ff038e251f59ed5e
#
_entry.id   ae3567126f761df3ff038e251f59ed5e
#
_cell.length_a   1.000
_cell.length_b   1.000
_cell.length_c   1.000
_cell.angle_alpha   90.00
_cell.angle_beta   90.00
_cell.angle_gamma   90.00
#
_symmetry.space_group_name_H-M   'P 1'
#
loop_
_entity.id
_entity.type
_entity.pdbx_description
1 polymer ?
#
loop_
_entity_poly.entity_id
_entity_poly.type
_entity_poly.pdbx_seq_one_letter_code
_entity_poly.pdbx_strand_id
1 'polypeptide(L)'
;MWRIRSFFKGLYNFWYFRKEIWNFREWDYNFQLRLWRRSLIPLRDSILNGCEEDVSRIKKVVAINEAIHIIDRILQDVYLDDAEAQLGINFMDTTDADDASKVIALSRDLANQDWKRLWKIFEGQNYNEYIMLLDRHNVRSQFEDGHTDVWGKWFDGSDMRGWWD
;
A
#
# COMPACT_ATOMS: atom_id res chain seq x y z
N MET A 1 -32.54 -1.65 -16.76
CA MET A 1 -32.13 -1.74 -15.32
C MET A 1 -30.65 -1.44 -15.09
N TRP A 2 -29.71 -1.94 -15.87
CA TRP A 2 -28.25 -1.74 -15.66
C TRP A 2 -27.83 -0.27 -15.68
N ARG A 3 -28.33 0.56 -16.62
CA ARG A 3 -28.00 2.01 -16.72
C ARG A 3 -28.40 2.83 -15.49
N ILE A 4 -29.53 2.52 -14.89
CA ILE A 4 -30.02 3.23 -13.69
C ILE A 4 -29.10 2.90 -12.49
N ARG A 5 -28.74 1.64 -12.33
CA ARG A 5 -27.83 1.18 -11.26
C ARG A 5 -26.43 1.82 -11.41
N SER A 6 -25.92 1.91 -12.63
CA SER A 6 -24.64 2.58 -12.93
C SER A 6 -24.68 4.07 -12.62
N PHE A 7 -25.81 4.74 -12.89
CA PHE A 7 -25.99 6.16 -12.59
C PHE A 7 -25.94 6.42 -11.06
N PHE A 8 -26.69 5.65 -10.27
CA PHE A 8 -26.64 5.80 -8.81
C PHE A 8 -25.28 5.45 -8.22
N LYS A 9 -24.59 4.46 -8.78
CA LYS A 9 -23.19 4.16 -8.40
C LYS A 9 -22.27 5.33 -8.73
N GLY A 10 -22.44 5.98 -9.87
CA GLY A 10 -21.68 7.18 -10.25
C GLY A 10 -21.91 8.34 -9.30
N LEU A 11 -23.17 8.60 -8.91
CA LEU A 11 -23.51 9.62 -7.90
C LEU A 11 -22.89 9.32 -6.54
N TYR A 12 -22.97 8.07 -6.11
CA TYR A 12 -22.32 7.63 -4.87
C TYR A 12 -20.80 7.85 -4.91
N ASN A 13 -20.13 7.44 -5.99
CA ASN A 13 -18.69 7.63 -6.14
C ASN A 13 -18.32 9.12 -6.15
N PHE A 14 -19.09 9.95 -6.86
CA PHE A 14 -18.88 11.40 -6.86
C PHE A 14 -19.02 11.98 -5.44
N TRP A 15 -20.05 11.59 -4.71
CA TRP A 15 -20.24 12.01 -3.32
C TRP A 15 -19.13 11.52 -2.39
N TYR A 16 -18.68 10.29 -2.59
CA TYR A 16 -17.59 9.68 -1.83
C TYR A 16 -16.27 10.42 -2.00
N PHE A 17 -15.91 10.75 -3.25
CA PHE A 17 -14.65 11.43 -3.60
C PHE A 17 -14.75 12.96 -3.64
N ARG A 18 -15.90 13.57 -3.31
CA ARG A 18 -16.14 15.01 -3.51
C ARG A 18 -15.12 15.93 -2.87
N LYS A 19 -14.57 15.56 -1.71
CA LYS A 19 -13.57 16.39 -1.01
C LYS A 19 -12.25 16.39 -1.76
N GLU A 20 -11.83 15.24 -2.21
CA GLU A 20 -10.61 15.03 -2.99
C GLU A 20 -10.74 15.75 -4.35
N ILE A 21 -11.87 15.60 -5.03
CA ILE A 21 -12.13 16.27 -6.31
C ILE A 21 -12.16 17.81 -6.14
N TRP A 22 -12.82 18.30 -5.11
CA TRP A 22 -12.94 19.73 -4.85
C TRP A 22 -11.62 20.41 -4.52
N ASN A 23 -10.75 19.72 -3.80
CA ASN A 23 -9.44 20.22 -3.38
C ASN A 23 -8.33 19.84 -4.37
N PHE A 24 -8.68 19.40 -5.57
CA PHE A 24 -7.71 18.99 -6.57
C PHE A 24 -6.70 20.09 -6.89
N ARG A 25 -5.42 19.74 -6.79
CA ARG A 25 -4.29 20.56 -7.22
C ARG A 25 -3.36 19.68 -8.04
N GLU A 26 -3.25 19.95 -9.32
CA GLU A 26 -2.53 19.12 -10.29
C GLU A 26 -1.03 18.95 -9.99
N TRP A 27 -0.44 19.87 -9.24
CA TRP A 27 0.99 19.83 -8.85
C TRP A 27 1.23 19.22 -7.46
N ASP A 28 0.19 18.88 -6.73
CA ASP A 28 0.32 18.38 -5.36
C ASP A 28 0.19 16.85 -5.32
N TYR A 29 1.33 16.15 -5.17
CA TYR A 29 1.33 14.69 -5.04
C TYR A 29 0.56 14.19 -3.81
N ASN A 30 0.41 15.00 -2.76
CA ASN A 30 -0.41 14.68 -1.61
C ASN A 30 -1.88 14.44 -1.99
N PHE A 31 -2.35 15.14 -3.02
CA PHE A 31 -3.68 14.88 -3.54
C PHE A 31 -3.81 13.47 -4.11
N GLN A 32 -2.85 13.01 -4.89
CA GLN A 32 -2.84 11.66 -5.46
C GLN A 32 -2.80 10.61 -4.35
N LEU A 33 -1.98 10.81 -3.33
CA LEU A 33 -1.92 9.92 -2.16
C LEU A 33 -3.24 9.87 -1.40
N ARG A 34 -3.92 11.00 -1.19
CA ARG A 34 -5.25 11.04 -0.57
C ARG A 34 -6.29 10.29 -1.39
N LEU A 35 -6.23 10.41 -2.72
CA LEU A 35 -7.12 9.70 -3.63
C LEU A 35 -6.86 8.20 -3.57
N TRP A 36 -5.59 7.76 -3.60
CA TRP A 36 -5.23 6.35 -3.44
C TRP A 36 -5.71 5.80 -2.11
N ARG A 37 -5.35 6.46 -1.02
CA ARG A 37 -5.82 6.08 0.32
C ARG A 37 -7.33 5.89 0.36
N ARG A 38 -8.07 6.85 -0.18
CA ARG A 38 -9.53 6.82 -0.19
C ARG A 38 -10.10 5.68 -1.04
N SER A 39 -9.43 5.31 -2.12
CA SER A 39 -9.84 4.19 -2.97
C SER A 39 -9.47 2.83 -2.37
N LEU A 40 -8.36 2.74 -1.63
CA LEU A 40 -7.91 1.50 -1.00
C LEU A 40 -8.86 1.02 0.11
N ILE A 41 -9.53 1.92 0.83
CA ILE A 41 -10.44 1.56 1.92
C ILE A 41 -11.60 0.69 1.43
N PRO A 42 -12.45 1.12 0.47
CA PRO A 42 -13.54 0.29 -0.03
C PRO A 42 -13.05 -0.96 -0.78
N LEU A 43 -11.87 -0.91 -1.40
CA LEU A 43 -11.25 -2.07 -2.00
C LEU A 43 -10.93 -3.14 -0.96
N ARG A 44 -10.24 -2.76 0.12
CA ARG A 44 -9.94 -3.63 1.25
C ARG A 44 -11.21 -4.28 1.81
N ASP A 45 -12.25 -3.46 2.03
CA ASP A 45 -13.51 -3.93 2.59
C ASP A 45 -14.24 -4.87 1.62
N SER A 46 -14.13 -4.63 0.32
CA SER A 46 -14.66 -5.52 -0.72
C SER A 46 -13.94 -6.87 -0.75
N ILE A 47 -12.61 -6.87 -0.65
CA ILE A 47 -11.80 -8.10 -0.59
C ILE A 47 -12.11 -8.87 0.70
N LEU A 48 -12.15 -8.18 1.84
CA LEU A 48 -12.43 -8.79 3.14
C LEU A 48 -13.79 -9.53 3.17
N ASN A 49 -14.80 -8.99 2.49
CA ASN A 49 -16.15 -9.55 2.41
C ASN A 49 -16.38 -10.38 1.14
N GLY A 50 -15.36 -10.57 0.31
CA GLY A 50 -15.43 -11.34 -0.94
C GLY A 50 -15.43 -12.84 -0.72
N CYS A 51 -15.59 -13.58 -1.82
CA CYS A 51 -15.59 -15.05 -1.84
C CYS A 51 -14.19 -15.63 -2.19
N GLU A 52 -13.15 -14.83 -2.10
CA GLU A 52 -11.78 -15.27 -2.37
C GLU A 52 -11.27 -16.24 -1.30
N GLU A 53 -10.32 -17.10 -1.66
CA GLU A 53 -9.68 -18.02 -0.72
C GLU A 53 -9.06 -17.28 0.46
N ASP A 54 -9.26 -17.78 1.68
CA ASP A 54 -8.89 -17.10 2.92
C ASP A 54 -7.42 -16.69 2.97
N VAL A 55 -6.51 -17.54 2.50
CA VAL A 55 -5.06 -17.27 2.56
C VAL A 55 -4.70 -16.05 1.72
N SER A 56 -5.17 -15.99 0.48
CA SER A 56 -4.91 -14.87 -0.44
C SER A 56 -5.61 -13.60 0.03
N ARG A 57 -6.87 -13.72 0.45
CA ARG A 57 -7.69 -12.63 0.96
C ARG A 57 -7.05 -11.92 2.15
N ILE A 58 -6.61 -12.68 3.16
CA ILE A 58 -5.99 -12.10 4.36
C ILE A 58 -4.70 -11.36 3.99
N LYS A 59 -3.86 -11.94 3.15
CA LYS A 59 -2.61 -11.31 2.71
C LYS A 59 -2.83 -10.01 1.94
N LYS A 60 -3.79 -10.00 1.00
CA LYS A 60 -4.19 -8.78 0.28
C LYS A 60 -4.66 -7.69 1.24
N VAL A 61 -5.50 -8.04 2.21
CA VAL A 61 -5.99 -7.10 3.24
C VAL A 61 -4.86 -6.53 4.08
N VAL A 62 -3.89 -7.36 4.47
CA VAL A 62 -2.70 -6.93 5.23
C VAL A 62 -1.86 -5.96 4.39
N ALA A 63 -1.57 -6.29 3.13
CA ALA A 63 -0.79 -5.43 2.24
C ALA A 63 -1.50 -4.09 1.97
N ILE A 64 -2.82 -4.09 1.77
CA ILE A 64 -3.61 -2.87 1.60
C ILE A 64 -3.60 -2.02 2.88
N ASN A 65 -3.73 -2.61 4.05
CA ASN A 65 -3.66 -1.88 5.31
C ASN A 65 -2.27 -1.26 5.53
N GLU A 66 -1.20 -1.98 5.19
CA GLU A 66 0.16 -1.46 5.23
C GLU A 66 0.32 -0.27 4.27
N ALA A 67 -0.18 -0.38 3.02
CA ALA A 67 -0.17 0.72 2.08
C ALA A 67 -0.92 1.96 2.59
N ILE A 68 -2.11 1.78 3.18
CA ILE A 68 -2.89 2.87 3.79
C ILE A 68 -2.08 3.52 4.93
N HIS A 69 -1.47 2.70 5.79
CA HIS A 69 -0.68 3.20 6.91
C HIS A 69 0.53 4.02 6.43
N ILE A 70 1.28 3.52 5.45
CA ILE A 70 2.42 4.24 4.86
C ILE A 70 1.96 5.57 4.24
N ILE A 71 0.85 5.56 3.49
CA ILE A 71 0.29 6.79 2.91
C ILE A 71 -0.08 7.79 4.01
N ASP A 72 -0.66 7.34 5.13
CA ASP A 72 -0.99 8.21 6.26
C ASP A 72 0.27 8.85 6.87
N ARG A 73 1.34 8.09 7.04
CA ARG A 73 2.64 8.61 7.53
C ARG A 73 3.22 9.66 6.59
N ILE A 74 3.20 9.40 5.28
CA ILE A 74 3.67 10.37 4.27
C ILE A 74 2.83 11.65 4.31
N LEU A 75 1.50 11.52 4.38
CA LEU A 75 0.59 12.66 4.40
C LEU A 75 0.67 13.50 5.69
N GLN A 76 1.06 12.90 6.79
CA GLN A 76 1.23 13.56 8.09
C GLN A 76 2.65 14.08 8.30
N ASP A 77 3.60 13.69 7.42
CA ASP A 77 5.01 14.06 7.47
C ASP A 77 5.66 13.80 8.85
N VAL A 78 5.40 12.60 9.40
CA VAL A 78 5.83 12.23 10.77
C VAL A 78 7.33 11.92 10.89
N TYR A 79 8.08 11.98 9.81
CA TYR A 79 9.44 11.46 9.75
C TYR A 79 10.45 12.24 10.59
N LEU A 80 10.23 13.54 10.76
CA LEU A 80 11.09 14.36 11.62
C LEU A 80 10.90 13.93 13.09
N ASP A 81 9.65 13.84 13.54
CA ASP A 81 9.31 13.44 14.91
C ASP A 81 9.84 12.01 15.21
N ASP A 82 9.71 11.10 14.26
CA ASP A 82 10.23 9.73 14.38
C ASP A 82 11.76 9.69 14.46
N ALA A 83 12.45 10.54 13.70
CA ALA A 83 13.91 10.63 13.74
C ALA A 83 14.39 11.24 15.07
N GLU A 84 13.73 12.28 15.56
CA GLU A 84 13.98 12.87 16.87
C GLU A 84 13.81 11.83 17.99
N ALA A 85 12.71 11.09 17.96
CA ALA A 85 12.43 10.06 18.96
C ALA A 85 13.48 8.93 18.96
N GLN A 86 13.94 8.51 17.77
CA GLN A 86 14.95 7.46 17.66
C GLN A 86 16.34 7.90 18.12
N LEU A 87 16.72 9.14 17.84
CA LEU A 87 18.03 9.68 18.22
C LEU A 87 18.04 10.28 19.63
N GLY A 88 16.87 10.56 20.19
CA GLY A 88 16.77 11.30 21.46
C GLY A 88 17.21 12.76 21.36
N ILE A 89 17.17 13.33 20.15
CA ILE A 89 17.60 14.69 19.83
C ILE A 89 16.40 15.49 19.39
N ASN A 90 16.15 16.64 20.04
CA ASN A 90 15.13 17.58 19.57
C ASN A 90 15.78 18.52 18.54
N PHE A 91 15.32 18.48 17.31
CA PHE A 91 15.85 19.28 16.20
C PHE A 91 15.73 20.79 16.45
N MET A 92 14.63 21.22 17.06
CA MET A 92 14.37 22.63 17.32
C MET A 92 15.24 23.23 18.47
N ASP A 93 15.67 22.39 19.39
CA ASP A 93 16.41 22.78 20.56
C ASP A 93 17.94 22.58 20.41
N THR A 94 18.34 21.79 19.38
CA THR A 94 19.77 21.49 19.18
C THR A 94 20.51 22.70 18.57
N THR A 95 21.64 23.05 19.16
CA THR A 95 22.58 24.04 18.62
C THR A 95 23.75 23.39 17.88
N ASP A 96 23.86 22.06 17.97
CA ASP A 96 24.91 21.30 17.30
C ASP A 96 24.48 20.99 15.83
N ALA A 97 25.26 21.48 14.89
CA ALA A 97 25.02 21.29 13.48
C ALA A 97 25.13 19.80 13.06
N ASP A 98 25.99 19.03 13.73
CA ASP A 98 26.16 17.60 13.45
C ASP A 98 24.93 16.81 13.89
N ASP A 99 24.36 17.13 15.05
CA ASP A 99 23.16 16.46 15.55
C ASP A 99 21.93 16.85 14.71
N ALA A 100 21.79 18.10 14.33
CA ALA A 100 20.74 18.52 13.41
C ALA A 100 20.85 17.79 12.04
N SER A 101 22.06 17.63 11.53
CA SER A 101 22.32 16.90 10.29
C SER A 101 21.94 15.41 10.39
N LYS A 102 22.22 14.76 11.54
CA LYS A 102 21.83 13.36 11.79
C LYS A 102 20.31 13.18 11.79
N VAL A 103 19.59 14.09 12.46
CA VAL A 103 18.11 14.03 12.50
C VAL A 103 17.53 14.17 11.08
N ILE A 104 18.00 15.14 10.31
CA ILE A 104 17.55 15.35 8.92
C ILE A 104 17.88 14.14 8.04
N ALA A 105 19.08 13.57 8.18
CA ALA A 105 19.49 12.39 7.40
C ALA A 105 18.59 11.18 7.71
N LEU A 106 18.36 10.91 9.00
CA LEU A 106 17.49 9.80 9.42
C LEU A 106 16.04 10.01 8.98
N SER A 107 15.49 11.21 9.15
CA SER A 107 14.14 11.56 8.69
C SER A 107 13.96 11.29 7.19
N ARG A 108 14.94 11.69 6.38
CA ARG A 108 14.94 11.44 4.93
C ARG A 108 15.05 9.94 4.60
N ASP A 109 15.86 9.20 5.34
CA ASP A 109 16.00 7.76 5.13
C ASP A 109 14.72 7.01 5.49
N LEU A 110 14.04 7.37 6.59
CA LEU A 110 12.74 6.81 6.96
C LEU A 110 11.68 7.09 5.89
N ALA A 111 11.60 8.31 5.39
CA ALA A 111 10.70 8.67 4.29
C ALA A 111 10.99 7.85 3.03
N ASN A 112 12.27 7.70 2.65
CA ASN A 112 12.67 6.91 1.49
C ASN A 112 12.34 5.41 1.65
N GLN A 113 12.47 4.87 2.86
CA GLN A 113 12.09 3.47 3.15
C GLN A 113 10.59 3.26 2.96
N ASP A 114 9.75 4.15 3.49
CA ASP A 114 8.31 4.09 3.34
C ASP A 114 7.89 4.22 1.87
N TRP A 115 8.48 5.14 1.10
CA TRP A 115 8.23 5.25 -0.33
C TRP A 115 8.62 3.99 -1.10
N LYS A 116 9.79 3.41 -0.83
CA LYS A 116 10.23 2.15 -1.46
C LYS A 116 9.29 1.00 -1.11
N ARG A 117 8.86 0.94 0.15
CA ARG A 117 7.95 -0.12 0.61
C ARG A 117 6.57 0.02 -0.03
N LEU A 118 6.01 1.24 -0.08
CA LEU A 118 4.73 1.51 -0.74
C LEU A 118 4.78 1.10 -2.22
N TRP A 119 5.86 1.46 -2.91
CA TRP A 119 6.05 1.10 -4.31
C TRP A 119 6.11 -0.41 -4.50
N LYS A 120 6.85 -1.10 -3.64
CA LYS A 120 6.95 -2.57 -3.68
C LYS A 120 5.59 -3.25 -3.45
N ILE A 121 4.75 -2.70 -2.55
CA ILE A 121 3.39 -3.22 -2.33
C ILE A 121 2.54 -3.06 -3.60
N PHE A 122 2.65 -1.95 -4.30
CA PHE A 122 1.88 -1.72 -5.52
C PHE A 122 2.40 -2.49 -6.72
N GLU A 123 3.72 -2.60 -6.87
CA GLU A 123 4.36 -3.34 -7.96
C GLU A 123 4.13 -4.85 -7.84
N GLY A 124 4.13 -5.37 -6.62
CA GLY A 124 4.01 -6.78 -6.33
C GLY A 124 5.32 -7.54 -6.45
N GLN A 125 5.21 -8.85 -6.33
CA GLN A 125 6.33 -9.77 -6.42
C GLN A 125 6.65 -10.14 -7.87
N ASN A 126 7.89 -10.58 -8.09
CA ASN A 126 8.34 -11.02 -9.41
C ASN A 126 7.74 -12.39 -9.75
N TYR A 127 6.83 -12.43 -10.72
CA TYR A 127 6.17 -13.66 -11.15
C TYR A 127 7.15 -14.74 -11.66
N ASN A 128 8.32 -14.36 -12.18
CA ASN A 128 9.33 -15.34 -12.59
C ASN A 128 9.89 -16.12 -11.39
N GLU A 129 9.97 -15.51 -10.21
CA GLU A 129 10.37 -16.23 -9.00
C GLU A 129 9.34 -17.30 -8.61
N TYR A 130 8.07 -17.00 -8.79
CA TYR A 130 7.01 -17.97 -8.57
C TYR A 130 7.12 -19.16 -9.51
N ILE A 131 7.34 -18.93 -10.81
CA ILE A 131 7.55 -20.00 -11.79
C ILE A 131 8.76 -20.88 -11.40
N MET A 132 9.88 -20.27 -11.00
CA MET A 132 11.05 -21.03 -10.52
C MET A 132 10.76 -21.85 -9.26
N LEU A 133 9.88 -21.36 -8.38
CA LEU A 133 9.46 -22.12 -7.20
C LEU A 133 8.59 -23.30 -7.58
N LEU A 134 7.64 -23.15 -8.51
CA LEU A 134 6.83 -24.23 -9.03
C LEU A 134 7.69 -25.32 -9.63
N ASP A 135 8.65 -24.96 -10.50
CA ASP A 135 9.60 -25.91 -11.12
C ASP A 135 10.43 -26.64 -10.05
N ARG A 136 10.91 -25.93 -9.03
CA ARG A 136 11.69 -26.53 -7.93
C ARG A 136 10.87 -27.54 -7.12
N HIS A 137 9.57 -27.33 -6.99
CA HIS A 137 8.66 -28.23 -6.29
C HIS A 137 7.99 -29.28 -7.20
N ASN A 138 8.39 -29.34 -8.49
CA ASN A 138 7.79 -30.21 -9.51
C ASN A 138 6.26 -30.02 -9.71
N VAL A 139 5.77 -28.82 -9.43
CA VAL A 139 4.36 -28.47 -9.64
C VAL A 139 4.22 -27.90 -11.05
N ARG A 140 3.51 -28.63 -11.95
CA ARG A 140 3.41 -28.28 -13.37
C ARG A 140 2.18 -27.46 -13.73
N SER A 141 1.19 -27.45 -12.87
CA SER A 141 -0.03 -26.69 -13.09
C SER A 141 -0.65 -26.21 -11.78
N GLN A 142 -1.51 -25.20 -11.87
CA GLN A 142 -2.26 -24.69 -10.72
C GLN A 142 -3.27 -25.68 -10.12
N PHE A 143 -3.48 -26.81 -10.79
CA PHE A 143 -4.42 -27.86 -10.37
C PHE A 143 -3.71 -29.07 -9.75
N GLU A 144 -2.37 -29.03 -9.67
CA GLU A 144 -1.59 -30.11 -9.07
C GLU A 144 -1.46 -29.95 -7.55
N ASP A 145 -1.29 -31.08 -6.87
CA ASP A 145 -1.01 -31.08 -5.42
C ASP A 145 0.23 -30.25 -5.11
N GLY A 146 0.14 -29.47 -4.06
CA GLY A 146 1.24 -28.59 -3.62
C GLY A 146 1.23 -27.19 -4.25
N HIS A 147 0.43 -26.89 -5.28
CA HIS A 147 0.35 -25.55 -5.85
C HIS A 147 -0.06 -24.51 -4.81
N THR A 148 -1.10 -24.78 -4.04
CA THR A 148 -1.60 -23.90 -2.98
C THR A 148 -0.52 -23.62 -1.91
N ASP A 149 0.28 -24.63 -1.56
CA ASP A 149 1.37 -24.48 -0.60
C ASP A 149 2.50 -23.60 -1.14
N VAL A 150 2.86 -23.75 -2.42
CA VAL A 150 3.87 -22.91 -3.08
C VAL A 150 3.37 -21.48 -3.21
N TRP A 151 2.13 -21.30 -3.67
CA TRP A 151 1.48 -20.00 -3.73
C TRP A 151 1.39 -19.34 -2.36
N GLY A 152 0.91 -20.06 -1.35
CA GLY A 152 0.77 -19.56 -0.01
C GLY A 152 2.07 -19.12 0.65
N LYS A 153 3.22 -19.67 0.23
CA LYS A 153 4.55 -19.26 0.71
C LYS A 153 5.11 -18.07 -0.05
N TRP A 154 4.86 -18.01 -1.35
CA TRP A 154 5.39 -16.97 -2.22
C TRP A 154 4.56 -15.69 -2.16
N PHE A 155 3.24 -15.78 -2.29
CA PHE A 155 2.36 -14.61 -2.35
C PHE A 155 2.30 -13.90 -0.99
N ASP A 156 2.64 -12.61 -0.95
CA ASP A 156 2.63 -11.76 0.26
C ASP A 156 1.45 -10.78 0.32
N GLY A 157 0.55 -10.83 -0.65
CA GLY A 157 -0.61 -9.94 -0.75
C GLY A 157 -0.36 -8.65 -1.53
N SER A 158 0.89 -8.37 -1.92
CA SER A 158 1.24 -7.24 -2.79
C SER A 158 0.79 -7.50 -4.25
N ASP A 159 0.95 -6.54 -5.11
CA ASP A 159 0.48 -6.46 -6.50
C ASP A 159 -0.91 -5.83 -6.62
N MET A 160 -0.90 -4.51 -6.80
CA MET A 160 -2.14 -3.73 -6.95
C MET A 160 -3.02 -4.24 -8.10
N ARG A 161 -2.46 -4.81 -9.16
CA ARG A 161 -3.21 -5.36 -10.31
C ARG A 161 -4.04 -6.57 -9.90
N GLY A 162 -3.48 -7.44 -9.05
CA GLY A 162 -4.15 -8.64 -8.55
C GLY A 162 -5.20 -8.36 -7.46
N TRP A 163 -5.34 -7.12 -6.98
CA TRP A 163 -6.38 -6.79 -6.00
C TRP A 163 -7.77 -6.61 -6.62
N TRP A 164 -7.83 -6.42 -7.94
CA TRP A 164 -9.09 -6.15 -8.68
C TRP A 164 -9.68 -7.39 -9.35
N ASP A 165 -8.97 -8.49 -9.38
CA ASP A 165 -9.40 -9.77 -9.94
C ASP A 165 -10.12 -10.59 -8.86
#